data_5c704622126b965408d660df79a919d0
#
_entry.id   5c704622126b965408d660df79a919d0
#
_cell.length_a   1.000
_cell.length_b   1.000
_cell.length_c   1.000
_cell.angle_alpha   90.00
_cell.angle_beta   90.00
_cell.angle_gamma   90.00
#
_symmetry.space_group_name_H-M   'P 1'
#
loop_
_entity.id
_entity.type
_entity.pdbx_description
1 polymer ?
#
loop_
_entity_poly.entity_id
_entity_poly.type
_entity_poly.pdbx_seq_one_letter_code
_entity_poly.pdbx_strand_id
1 'polypeptide(L)'
;MKSQLPTNFIGDEFVIFTSADMPIVDHPCKADSVSFLICIKGNSELSINLKNNNFKENDLFIITPGQIIQFFNYSEDFTVKCISMSPEFLEDSVKGTRNIVPFLLRIMDNPFVNLNSDDLSSLLEYHSLLARKVRMENLSDRKEIVRGLLHAICHEISA
;
A
#
# COMPACT_ATOMS: atom_id res chain seq x y z
N MET A 1 27.00 -4.05 15.41
CA MET A 1 26.99 -3.46 14.09
C MET A 1 25.56 -3.31 13.56
N LYS A 2 25.28 -2.17 13.03
CA LYS A 2 23.95 -1.93 12.48
C LYS A 2 23.76 -2.66 11.17
N SER A 3 22.64 -3.30 11.00
CA SER A 3 22.35 -3.99 9.76
C SER A 3 22.21 -2.97 8.61
N GLN A 4 22.59 -3.41 7.42
CA GLN A 4 22.55 -2.57 6.23
C GLN A 4 21.19 -2.73 5.57
N LEU A 5 20.13 -2.30 6.26
CA LEU A 5 18.80 -2.35 5.67
C LEU A 5 18.74 -1.39 4.48
N PRO A 6 18.17 -1.82 3.36
CA PRO A 6 18.00 -0.92 2.23
C PRO A 6 17.14 0.27 2.64
N THR A 7 17.48 1.44 2.14
CA THR A 7 16.66 2.62 2.37
C THR A 7 15.42 2.51 1.51
N ASN A 8 14.31 2.10 2.10
CA ASN A 8 13.04 1.94 1.39
C ASN A 8 11.95 2.85 1.97
N PHE A 9 12.36 3.98 2.51
CA PHE A 9 11.43 4.94 3.11
C PHE A 9 11.90 6.37 2.87
N ILE A 10 11.00 7.32 3.01
CA ILE A 10 11.28 8.76 2.99
C ILE A 10 10.82 9.30 4.34
N GLY A 11 11.75 9.42 5.30
CA GLY A 11 11.43 9.88 6.64
C GLY A 11 10.25 9.13 7.23
N ASP A 12 9.30 9.86 7.80
CA ASP A 12 8.06 9.29 8.34
C ASP A 12 6.93 9.30 7.32
N GLU A 13 7.20 9.76 6.09
CA GLU A 13 6.16 10.06 5.13
C GLU A 13 5.81 8.91 4.19
N PHE A 14 6.77 8.04 3.93
CA PHE A 14 6.59 7.01 2.91
C PHE A 14 7.47 5.81 3.18
N VAL A 15 6.92 4.62 3.03
CA VAL A 15 7.70 3.37 3.13
C VAL A 15 7.13 2.35 2.15
N ILE A 16 8.02 1.54 1.59
CA ILE A 16 7.65 0.47 0.66
C ILE A 16 8.35 -0.82 1.10
N PHE A 17 7.59 -1.91 1.13
CA PHE A 17 8.12 -3.18 1.59
C PHE A 17 7.28 -4.35 1.06
N THR A 18 7.76 -5.57 1.35
CA THR A 18 7.01 -6.79 1.09
C THR A 18 6.89 -7.54 2.42
N SER A 19 5.99 -8.51 2.48
CA SER A 19 5.84 -9.33 3.67
C SER A 19 7.07 -10.16 3.98
N ALA A 20 7.97 -10.33 3.00
CA ALA A 20 9.27 -10.98 3.25
C ALA A 20 10.18 -10.11 4.09
N ASP A 21 10.03 -8.78 4.00
CA ASP A 21 10.86 -7.82 4.73
C ASP A 21 10.32 -7.52 6.12
N MET A 22 9.01 -7.66 6.30
CA MET A 22 8.36 -7.35 7.57
C MET A 22 7.36 -8.44 7.93
N PRO A 23 7.35 -8.88 9.19
CA PRO A 23 6.40 -9.91 9.60
C PRO A 23 4.97 -9.40 9.55
N ILE A 24 4.05 -10.30 9.25
CA ILE A 24 2.62 -10.00 9.28
C ILE A 24 2.18 -9.92 10.72
N VAL A 25 1.48 -8.84 11.06
CA VAL A 25 0.99 -8.61 12.41
C VAL A 25 -0.31 -9.39 12.59
N ASP A 26 -0.30 -10.34 13.54
CA ASP A 26 -1.44 -11.21 13.80
C ASP A 26 -2.21 -10.85 15.06
N HIS A 27 -2.10 -9.61 15.49
CA HIS A 27 -2.91 -9.06 16.59
C HIS A 27 -3.53 -7.73 16.13
N PRO A 28 -4.60 -7.28 16.78
CA PRO A 28 -5.25 -6.03 16.36
C PRO A 28 -4.29 -4.85 16.43
N CYS A 29 -4.23 -4.09 15.35
CA CYS A 29 -3.41 -2.89 15.25
C CYS A 29 -4.23 -1.76 14.68
N LYS A 30 -4.11 -0.59 15.30
CA LYS A 30 -4.77 0.61 14.77
C LYS A 30 -3.86 1.24 13.73
N ALA A 31 -4.38 1.45 12.53
CA ALA A 31 -3.62 2.08 11.46
C ALA A 31 -3.49 3.58 11.70
N ASP A 32 -2.30 4.11 11.43
CA ASP A 32 -2.04 5.55 11.50
C ASP A 32 -1.62 6.12 10.15
N SER A 33 -1.56 5.30 9.14
CA SER A 33 -1.15 5.70 7.78
C SER A 33 -2.12 5.15 6.76
N VAL A 34 -1.94 5.61 5.52
CA VAL A 34 -2.65 5.03 4.36
C VAL A 34 -1.74 3.94 3.80
N SER A 35 -2.28 2.75 3.59
CA SER A 35 -1.49 1.64 3.06
C SER A 35 -2.22 0.96 1.92
N PHE A 36 -1.49 0.67 0.85
CA PHE A 36 -1.96 -0.12 -0.28
C PHE A 36 -1.30 -1.48 -0.18
N LEU A 37 -2.10 -2.53 0.02
CA LEU A 37 -1.60 -3.89 0.12
C LEU A 37 -2.08 -4.71 -1.07
N ILE A 38 -1.14 -5.31 -1.78
CA ILE A 38 -1.43 -6.15 -2.93
C ILE A 38 -1.10 -7.59 -2.57
N CYS A 39 -2.09 -8.47 -2.61
CA CYS A 39 -1.86 -9.88 -2.35
C CYS A 39 -1.31 -10.55 -3.60
N ILE A 40 -0.10 -11.08 -3.50
CA ILE A 40 0.60 -11.70 -4.61
C ILE A 40 0.33 -13.20 -4.65
N LYS A 41 0.34 -13.83 -3.49
CA LYS A 41 0.15 -15.27 -3.34
C LYS A 41 -0.63 -15.58 -2.09
N GLY A 42 -1.37 -16.67 -2.14
CA GLY A 42 -2.05 -17.18 -0.96
C GLY A 42 -3.27 -16.36 -0.57
N ASN A 43 -3.63 -16.48 0.68
CA ASN A 43 -4.80 -15.79 1.20
C ASN A 43 -4.68 -15.63 2.72
N SER A 44 -5.49 -14.72 3.24
CA SER A 44 -5.60 -14.50 4.68
C SER A 44 -7.00 -14.06 5.01
N GLU A 45 -7.44 -14.36 6.21
CA GLU A 45 -8.60 -13.68 6.76
C GLU A 45 -8.12 -12.35 7.32
N LEU A 46 -8.97 -11.35 7.24
CA LEU A 46 -8.64 -10.00 7.61
C LEU A 46 -9.83 -9.38 8.32
N SER A 47 -9.59 -8.97 9.55
CA SER A 47 -10.60 -8.25 10.33
C SER A 47 -10.34 -6.75 10.20
N ILE A 48 -11.38 -6.01 9.82
CA ILE A 48 -11.34 -4.55 9.71
C ILE A 48 -12.44 -4.03 10.59
N ASN A 49 -12.08 -3.34 11.67
CA ASN A 49 -13.06 -2.82 12.64
C ASN A 49 -14.03 -3.91 13.08
N LEU A 50 -13.50 -5.09 13.38
CA LEU A 50 -14.22 -6.28 13.85
C LEU A 50 -15.08 -6.95 12.78
N LYS A 51 -14.98 -6.55 11.54
CA LYS A 51 -15.68 -7.20 10.44
C LYS A 51 -14.71 -8.06 9.65
N ASN A 52 -15.03 -9.34 9.51
CA ASN A 52 -14.16 -10.29 8.82
C ASN A 52 -14.31 -10.22 7.30
N ASN A 53 -13.18 -10.31 6.63
CA ASN A 53 -13.10 -10.31 5.18
C ASN A 53 -12.07 -11.35 4.74
N ASN A 54 -12.14 -11.75 3.48
CA ASN A 54 -11.17 -12.66 2.89
C ASN A 54 -10.30 -11.87 1.91
N PHE A 55 -8.99 -11.95 2.11
CA PHE A 55 -8.00 -11.25 1.28
C PHE A 55 -7.19 -12.30 0.54
N LYS A 56 -7.22 -12.26 -0.79
CA LYS A 56 -6.64 -13.32 -1.62
C LYS A 56 -5.88 -12.76 -2.80
N GLU A 57 -5.25 -13.62 -3.58
CA GLU A 57 -4.49 -13.22 -4.75
C GLU A 57 -5.29 -12.28 -5.64
N ASN A 58 -4.61 -11.27 -6.14
CA ASN A 58 -5.13 -10.23 -7.02
C ASN A 58 -6.02 -9.21 -6.33
N ASP A 59 -6.16 -9.28 -5.02
CA ASP A 59 -6.87 -8.25 -4.28
C ASP A 59 -5.92 -7.12 -3.89
N LEU A 60 -6.41 -5.91 -4.02
CA LEU A 60 -5.78 -4.73 -3.45
C LEU A 60 -6.64 -4.31 -2.26
N PHE A 61 -6.00 -4.15 -1.11
CA PHE A 61 -6.67 -3.67 0.09
C PHE A 61 -6.08 -2.33 0.49
N ILE A 62 -6.93 -1.34 0.71
CA ILE A 62 -6.49 0.00 1.07
C ILE A 62 -6.88 0.29 2.52
N ILE A 63 -5.86 0.45 3.35
CA ILE A 63 -6.03 0.76 4.76
C ILE A 63 -6.01 2.27 4.93
N THR A 64 -6.94 2.80 5.71
CA THR A 64 -6.99 4.22 6.03
C THR A 64 -6.77 4.43 7.53
N PRO A 65 -6.29 5.61 7.94
CA PRO A 65 -6.01 5.87 9.36
C PRO A 65 -7.24 5.67 10.23
N GLY A 66 -7.03 5.11 11.40
CA GLY A 66 -8.08 4.86 12.37
C GLY A 66 -8.70 3.48 12.32
N GLN A 67 -8.49 2.74 11.24
CA GLN A 67 -9.01 1.38 11.13
C GLN A 67 -8.23 0.44 12.04
N ILE A 68 -8.94 -0.51 12.64
CA ILE A 68 -8.32 -1.56 13.46
C ILE A 68 -8.24 -2.81 12.60
N ILE A 69 -7.01 -3.25 12.33
CA ILE A 69 -6.70 -4.30 11.36
C ILE A 69 -6.07 -5.49 12.07
N GLN A 70 -6.49 -6.68 11.69
CA GLN A 70 -5.84 -7.90 12.13
C GLN A 70 -5.86 -8.94 11.00
N PHE A 71 -4.68 -9.51 10.72
CA PHE A 71 -4.57 -10.65 9.80
C PHE A 71 -4.57 -11.94 10.62
N PHE A 72 -5.26 -12.94 10.15
CA PHE A 72 -5.26 -14.25 10.81
C PHE A 72 -5.58 -15.36 9.82
N ASN A 73 -5.27 -16.61 10.21
CA ASN A 73 -5.49 -17.79 9.36
C ASN A 73 -4.90 -17.63 7.95
N TYR A 74 -3.71 -17.06 7.85
CA TYR A 74 -3.09 -16.88 6.56
C TYR A 74 -2.37 -18.15 6.11
N SER A 75 -2.37 -18.39 4.78
CA SER A 75 -1.70 -19.55 4.19
C SER A 75 -0.18 -19.39 4.30
N GLU A 76 0.53 -20.52 4.22
CA GLU A 76 2.00 -20.51 4.31
C GLU A 76 2.65 -19.66 3.22
N ASP A 77 2.04 -19.64 2.04
CA ASP A 77 2.58 -18.88 0.90
C ASP A 77 2.06 -17.46 0.83
N PHE A 78 1.32 -17.01 1.84
CA PHE A 78 0.74 -15.66 1.83
C PHE A 78 1.83 -14.60 1.68
N THR A 79 1.75 -13.83 0.60
CA THR A 79 2.75 -12.84 0.23
C THR A 79 2.04 -11.56 -0.17
N VAL A 80 2.48 -10.45 0.41
CA VAL A 80 1.88 -9.13 0.19
C VAL A 80 2.98 -8.15 -0.17
N LYS A 81 2.68 -7.26 -1.11
CA LYS A 81 3.51 -6.08 -1.37
C LYS A 81 2.78 -4.87 -0.86
N CYS A 82 3.48 -3.99 -0.18
CA CYS A 82 2.87 -2.88 0.53
C CYS A 82 3.53 -1.55 0.21
N ILE A 83 2.70 -0.52 0.10
CA ILE A 83 3.12 0.88 0.01
C ILE A 83 2.35 1.62 1.09
N SER A 84 3.06 2.24 2.02
CA SER A 84 2.45 3.00 3.11
C SER A 84 2.92 4.43 3.09
N MET A 85 2.05 5.35 3.43
CA MET A 85 2.38 6.76 3.42
C MET A 85 1.54 7.52 4.44
N SER A 86 2.03 8.69 4.85
CA SER A 86 1.24 9.58 5.69
C SER A 86 0.07 10.13 4.87
N PRO A 87 -1.04 10.48 5.51
CA PRO A 87 -2.16 11.11 4.79
C PRO A 87 -1.74 12.37 4.06
N GLU A 88 -0.83 13.17 4.65
CA GLU A 88 -0.34 14.40 4.03
C GLU A 88 0.46 14.12 2.77
N PHE A 89 1.30 13.07 2.78
CA PHE A 89 2.09 12.71 1.62
C PHE A 89 1.19 12.26 0.46
N LEU A 90 0.16 11.48 0.77
CA LEU A 90 -0.81 11.06 -0.23
C LEU A 90 -1.55 12.27 -0.81
N GLU A 91 -2.02 13.16 0.07
CA GLU A 91 -2.75 14.35 -0.34
C GLU A 91 -1.92 15.20 -1.29
N ASP A 92 -0.65 15.43 -0.96
CA ASP A 92 0.26 16.18 -1.81
C ASP A 92 0.49 15.49 -3.15
N SER A 93 0.54 14.16 -3.14
CA SER A 93 0.80 13.38 -4.35
C SER A 93 -0.36 13.40 -5.33
N VAL A 94 -1.59 13.50 -4.83
CA VAL A 94 -2.80 13.45 -5.67
C VAL A 94 -3.47 14.80 -5.88
N LYS A 95 -2.81 15.85 -5.49
CA LYS A 95 -3.34 17.20 -5.63
C LYS A 95 -3.71 17.49 -7.08
N GLY A 96 -4.92 17.99 -7.29
CA GLY A 96 -5.41 18.29 -8.64
C GLY A 96 -6.01 17.11 -9.39
N THR A 97 -6.02 15.92 -8.80
CA THR A 97 -6.65 14.76 -9.42
C THR A 97 -8.17 14.87 -9.28
N ARG A 98 -8.88 14.82 -10.41
CA ARG A 98 -10.33 15.02 -10.44
C ARG A 98 -11.12 13.96 -9.69
N ASN A 99 -10.67 12.72 -9.75
CA ASN A 99 -11.45 11.60 -9.24
C ASN A 99 -11.05 11.17 -7.84
N ILE A 100 -10.18 11.94 -7.16
CA ILE A 100 -9.65 11.49 -5.88
C ILE A 100 -10.72 11.46 -4.77
N VAL A 101 -11.60 12.46 -4.72
CA VAL A 101 -12.61 12.49 -3.67
C VAL A 101 -13.65 11.38 -3.84
N PRO A 102 -14.23 11.16 -5.03
CA PRO A 102 -15.10 10.00 -5.24
C PRO A 102 -14.41 8.68 -4.95
N PHE A 103 -13.13 8.57 -5.30
CA PHE A 103 -12.34 7.38 -5.02
C PHE A 103 -12.19 7.13 -3.52
N LEU A 104 -11.85 8.16 -2.75
CA LEU A 104 -11.71 8.05 -1.30
C LEU A 104 -13.02 7.65 -0.64
N LEU A 105 -14.13 8.20 -1.09
CA LEU A 105 -15.44 7.84 -0.56
C LEU A 105 -15.76 6.38 -0.85
N ARG A 106 -15.41 5.90 -2.04
CA ARG A 106 -15.64 4.51 -2.42
C ARG A 106 -14.80 3.56 -1.57
N ILE A 107 -13.55 3.93 -1.27
CA ILE A 107 -12.67 3.13 -0.41
C ILE A 107 -13.20 3.05 1.01
N MET A 108 -13.75 4.13 1.53
CA MET A 108 -14.34 4.13 2.87
C MET A 108 -15.51 3.17 2.96
N ASP A 109 -16.25 3.01 1.88
CA ASP A 109 -17.36 2.08 1.83
C ASP A 109 -16.89 0.65 1.61
N ASN A 110 -15.94 0.45 0.69
CA ASN A 110 -15.37 -0.86 0.40
C ASN A 110 -13.88 -0.73 0.07
N PRO A 111 -12.99 -1.09 1.02
CA PRO A 111 -11.56 -0.91 0.84
C PRO A 111 -10.90 -1.96 -0.06
N PHE A 112 -11.64 -2.92 -0.58
CA PHE A 112 -11.09 -3.96 -1.45
C PHE A 112 -11.33 -3.61 -2.91
N VAL A 113 -10.30 -3.83 -3.72
CA VAL A 113 -10.38 -3.70 -5.17
C VAL A 113 -9.89 -5.02 -5.75
N ASN A 114 -10.72 -5.67 -6.55
CA ASN A 114 -10.29 -6.88 -7.25
C ASN A 114 -9.63 -6.47 -8.56
N LEU A 115 -8.36 -6.80 -8.70
CA LEU A 115 -7.56 -6.37 -9.85
C LEU A 115 -7.63 -7.40 -10.97
N ASN A 116 -7.80 -6.93 -12.20
CA ASN A 116 -7.60 -7.80 -13.35
C ASN A 116 -6.09 -7.97 -13.60
N SER A 117 -5.71 -8.84 -14.53
CA SER A 117 -4.31 -9.14 -14.75
C SER A 117 -3.50 -7.93 -15.23
N ASP A 118 -4.09 -7.07 -16.04
CA ASP A 118 -3.39 -5.87 -16.52
C ASP A 118 -3.17 -4.86 -15.38
N ASP A 119 -4.19 -4.62 -14.58
CA ASP A 119 -4.08 -3.72 -13.43
C ASP A 119 -3.06 -4.24 -12.42
N LEU A 120 -3.10 -5.54 -12.15
CA LEU A 120 -2.12 -6.15 -11.25
C LEU A 120 -0.70 -5.98 -11.77
N SER A 121 -0.48 -6.26 -13.06
CA SER A 121 0.83 -6.08 -13.67
C SER A 121 1.32 -4.65 -13.54
N SER A 122 0.45 -3.68 -13.81
CA SER A 122 0.80 -2.28 -13.68
C SER A 122 1.19 -1.92 -12.25
N LEU A 123 0.41 -2.35 -11.28
CA LEU A 123 0.70 -2.05 -9.88
C LEU A 123 2.01 -2.69 -9.42
N LEU A 124 2.31 -3.90 -9.87
CA LEU A 124 3.56 -4.57 -9.54
C LEU A 124 4.75 -3.85 -10.16
N GLU A 125 4.60 -3.34 -11.37
CA GLU A 125 5.63 -2.53 -12.01
C GLU A 125 5.87 -1.23 -11.24
N TYR A 126 4.80 -0.54 -10.83
CA TYR A 126 4.91 0.66 -10.01
C TYR A 126 5.62 0.37 -8.69
N HIS A 127 5.26 -0.74 -8.05
CA HIS A 127 5.89 -1.11 -6.78
C HIS A 127 7.40 -1.31 -6.97
N SER A 128 7.80 -2.03 -8.01
CA SER A 128 9.21 -2.26 -8.30
C SER A 128 9.94 -0.95 -8.60
N LEU A 129 9.31 -0.09 -9.38
CA LEU A 129 9.90 1.20 -9.73
C LEU A 129 10.03 2.10 -8.50
N LEU A 130 9.00 2.16 -7.66
CA LEU A 130 9.05 2.90 -6.40
C LEU A 130 10.18 2.40 -5.50
N ALA A 131 10.33 1.08 -5.40
CA ALA A 131 11.38 0.50 -4.56
C ALA A 131 12.77 0.93 -5.01
N ARG A 132 12.97 1.09 -6.32
CA ARG A 132 14.24 1.60 -6.85
C ARG A 132 14.40 3.10 -6.64
N LYS A 133 13.35 3.86 -6.90
CA LYS A 133 13.43 5.33 -6.86
C LYS A 133 13.55 5.86 -5.44
N VAL A 134 12.96 5.19 -4.47
CA VAL A 134 13.03 5.63 -3.08
C VAL A 134 14.47 5.57 -2.54
N ARG A 135 15.35 4.84 -3.22
CA ARG A 135 16.76 4.70 -2.83
C ARG A 135 17.68 5.72 -3.48
N MET A 136 17.15 6.64 -4.27
CA MET A 136 17.99 7.66 -4.92
C MET A 136 18.65 8.55 -3.88
N GLU A 137 19.86 8.99 -4.17
CA GLU A 137 20.64 9.79 -3.24
C GLU A 137 20.07 11.19 -3.03
N ASN A 138 19.60 11.81 -4.10
CA ASN A 138 19.03 13.15 -4.02
C ASN A 138 17.64 13.11 -3.44
N LEU A 139 17.46 13.61 -2.22
CA LEU A 139 16.19 13.55 -1.52
C LEU A 139 15.07 14.31 -2.22
N SER A 140 15.38 15.48 -2.76
CA SER A 140 14.34 16.28 -3.45
C SER A 140 13.81 15.57 -4.68
N ASP A 141 14.71 15.06 -5.51
CA ASP A 141 14.32 14.31 -6.70
C ASP A 141 13.58 13.03 -6.33
N ARG A 142 14.05 12.37 -5.28
CA ARG A 142 13.42 11.15 -4.78
C ARG A 142 11.96 11.39 -4.39
N LYS A 143 11.71 12.42 -3.59
CA LYS A 143 10.34 12.75 -3.17
C LYS A 143 9.46 13.10 -4.37
N GLU A 144 9.95 13.89 -5.29
CA GLU A 144 9.18 14.29 -6.46
C GLU A 144 8.82 13.10 -7.34
N ILE A 145 9.76 12.20 -7.57
CA ILE A 145 9.53 11.02 -8.40
C ILE A 145 8.52 10.09 -7.71
N VAL A 146 8.69 9.86 -6.41
CA VAL A 146 7.76 9.01 -5.66
C VAL A 146 6.35 9.59 -5.68
N ARG A 147 6.22 10.91 -5.49
CA ARG A 147 4.92 11.57 -5.58
C ARG A 147 4.28 11.40 -6.95
N GLY A 148 5.07 11.57 -8.01
CA GLY A 148 4.58 11.39 -9.37
C GLY A 148 4.07 9.97 -9.64
N LEU A 149 4.79 8.98 -9.12
CA LEU A 149 4.39 7.58 -9.26
C LEU A 149 3.13 7.28 -8.46
N LEU A 150 3.00 7.83 -7.26
CA LEU A 150 1.79 7.69 -6.45
C LEU A 150 0.60 8.33 -7.15
N HIS A 151 0.81 9.49 -7.76
CA HIS A 151 -0.24 10.16 -8.53
C HIS A 151 -0.74 9.24 -9.64
N ALA A 152 0.19 8.63 -10.38
CA ALA A 152 -0.16 7.71 -11.46
C ALA A 152 -0.91 6.49 -10.93
N ILE A 153 -0.44 5.90 -9.84
CA ILE A 153 -1.10 4.74 -9.22
C ILE A 153 -2.54 5.08 -8.84
N CYS A 154 -2.73 6.18 -8.14
CA CYS A 154 -4.05 6.58 -7.68
C CYS A 154 -4.98 6.87 -8.85
N HIS A 155 -4.45 7.45 -9.91
CA HIS A 155 -5.23 7.72 -11.10
C HIS A 155 -5.70 6.43 -11.77
N GLU A 156 -4.82 5.44 -11.89
CA GLU A 156 -5.18 4.16 -12.48
C GLU A 156 -6.20 3.40 -11.63
N ILE A 157 -5.99 3.36 -10.31
CA ILE A 157 -6.89 2.65 -9.42
C ILE A 157 -8.28 3.30 -9.41
N SER A 158 -8.35 4.62 -9.52
CA SER A 158 -9.60 5.36 -9.43
C SER A 158 -10.38 5.40 -10.74
N ALA A 159 -9.78 4.95 -11.81
CA ALA A 159 -10.42 5.00 -13.13
C ALA A 159 -11.59 4.01 -13.26
#